data_4b47ce0138a2d187271df05e98acfc64
#
_entry.id   4b47ce0138a2d187271df05e98acfc64
#
_cell.length_a   1.000
_cell.length_b   1.000
_cell.length_c   1.000
_cell.angle_alpha   90.00
_cell.angle_beta   90.00
_cell.angle_gamma   90.00
#
_symmetry.space_group_name_H-M   'P 1'
#
loop_
_entity.id
_entity.type
_entity.pdbx_description
1 polymer ?
#
loop_
_entity_poly.entity_id
_entity_poly.type
_entity_poly.pdbx_seq_one_letter_code
_entity_poly.pdbx_strand_id
1 'polypeptide(L)'
;MIDVHVHLEKGPYTKEWLDEFVKKAIERKIKEVYFLEHTYVFKEFYFLYDEMKNYNAYQNNWYGNKVKKARNINEYIKFVEEMKKYKFPIKMKFGLEVCYSPEHEEQIKVWKERLPLDFMVGAVHFIDGWSFGDKMQRWKCEDYDMNKVYTRYFELLTDLAKSKLFDGLAHPNALQCFGAFPPGGFYPMYVELAKQINASNMYIEESSGLAINYGNMPLGMNYDMLEAMRKEGV
;
A
#
# COMPACT_ATOMS: atom_id res chain seq x y z
N MET A 1 11.12 8.29 -15.63
CA MET A 1 10.31 7.30 -14.89
C MET A 1 10.44 7.63 -13.42
N ILE A 2 9.37 7.48 -12.67
CA ILE A 2 9.32 7.60 -11.20
C ILE A 2 8.89 6.22 -10.70
N ASP A 3 9.55 5.72 -9.64
CA ASP A 3 9.15 4.53 -8.92
C ASP A 3 8.61 4.96 -7.56
N VAL A 4 7.31 4.79 -7.34
CA VAL A 4 6.61 5.33 -6.15
C VAL A 4 6.41 4.30 -5.04
N HIS A 5 6.95 3.06 -5.18
CA HIS A 5 6.66 1.99 -4.23
C HIS A 5 7.85 1.04 -4.03
N VAL A 6 8.79 1.42 -3.17
CA VAL A 6 10.00 0.64 -2.87
C VAL A 6 10.21 0.50 -1.36
N HIS A 7 10.37 -0.73 -0.87
CA HIS A 7 10.58 -1.03 0.54
C HIS A 7 12.05 -1.32 0.87
N LEU A 8 12.54 -0.75 1.95
CA LEU A 8 13.89 -1.02 2.50
C LEU A 8 13.87 -2.05 3.64
N GLU A 9 12.72 -2.37 4.19
CA GLU A 9 12.48 -3.11 5.45
C GLU A 9 13.11 -4.50 5.53
N LYS A 10 13.49 -5.10 4.40
CA LYS A 10 14.15 -6.42 4.36
C LYS A 10 15.64 -6.36 4.68
N GLY A 11 16.20 -5.16 4.78
CA GLY A 11 17.60 -4.93 5.13
C GLY A 11 17.74 -3.95 6.30
N PRO A 12 19.00 -3.63 6.64
CA PRO A 12 19.30 -2.64 7.67
C PRO A 12 18.99 -1.22 7.15
N TYR A 13 18.60 -0.32 8.05
CA TYR A 13 18.47 1.10 7.73
C TYR A 13 19.85 1.75 7.73
N THR A 14 20.62 1.52 6.66
CA THR A 14 21.96 2.07 6.46
C THR A 14 22.10 2.70 5.08
N LYS A 15 23.07 3.60 4.95
CA LYS A 15 23.38 4.26 3.68
C LYS A 15 23.79 3.25 2.60
N GLU A 16 24.61 2.26 2.96
CA GLU A 16 25.10 1.21 2.06
C GLU A 16 23.94 0.41 1.47
N TRP A 17 22.92 0.08 2.29
CA TRP A 17 21.72 -0.61 1.81
C TRP A 17 20.90 0.28 0.86
N LEU A 18 20.72 1.56 1.18
CA LEU A 18 20.04 2.51 0.31
C LEU A 18 20.80 2.71 -1.01
N ASP A 19 22.16 2.78 -0.97
CA ASP A 19 23.00 2.98 -2.15
C ASP A 19 22.81 1.86 -3.19
N GLU A 20 22.50 0.62 -2.80
CA GLU A 20 22.19 -0.47 -3.73
C GLU A 20 20.89 -0.19 -4.53
N PHE A 21 19.87 0.38 -3.89
CA PHE A 21 18.64 0.78 -4.58
C PHE A 21 18.87 1.99 -5.49
N VAL A 22 19.64 2.97 -5.03
CA VAL A 22 20.02 4.14 -5.83
C VAL A 22 20.78 3.71 -7.09
N LYS A 23 21.74 2.79 -6.96
CA LYS A 23 22.49 2.20 -8.07
C LYS A 23 21.53 1.54 -9.08
N LYS A 24 20.58 0.73 -8.60
CA LYS A 24 19.60 0.07 -9.46
C LYS A 24 18.64 1.06 -10.15
N ALA A 25 18.25 2.11 -9.47
CA ALA A 25 17.43 3.18 -10.04
C ALA A 25 18.17 3.87 -11.20
N ILE A 26 19.45 4.19 -11.02
CA ILE A 26 20.29 4.80 -12.07
C ILE A 26 20.43 3.86 -13.27
N GLU A 27 20.77 2.58 -13.04
CA GLU A 27 20.87 1.55 -14.09
C GLU A 27 19.57 1.47 -14.93
N ARG A 28 18.41 1.63 -14.30
CA ARG A 28 17.07 1.59 -14.93
C ARG A 28 16.56 2.94 -15.40
N LYS A 29 17.36 4.00 -15.31
CA LYS A 29 17.00 5.38 -15.71
C LYS A 29 15.79 5.92 -14.94
N ILE A 30 15.59 5.47 -13.70
CA ILE A 30 14.60 6.02 -12.76
C ILE A 30 15.17 7.30 -12.18
N LYS A 31 14.40 8.39 -12.24
CA LYS A 31 14.85 9.73 -11.83
C LYS A 31 14.43 10.07 -10.41
N GLU A 32 13.40 9.42 -9.93
CA GLU A 32 12.81 9.67 -8.60
C GLU A 32 12.29 8.36 -8.02
N VAL A 33 12.56 8.11 -6.74
CA VAL A 33 12.13 6.90 -6.01
C VAL A 33 11.46 7.31 -4.71
N TYR A 34 10.29 6.73 -4.43
CA TYR A 34 9.60 6.86 -3.16
C TYR A 34 9.84 5.60 -2.34
N PHE A 35 10.61 5.73 -1.28
CA PHE A 35 10.84 4.68 -0.30
C PHE A 35 9.77 4.76 0.77
N LEU A 36 9.08 3.67 1.01
CA LEU A 36 8.03 3.59 2.02
C LEU A 36 8.11 2.22 2.71
N GLU A 37 7.80 2.22 4.00
CA GLU A 37 7.82 1.00 4.79
C GLU A 37 6.40 0.60 5.16
N HIS A 38 6.12 -0.69 5.20
CA HIS A 38 4.83 -1.17 5.71
C HIS A 38 4.68 -0.86 7.20
N THR A 39 3.51 -0.41 7.61
CA THR A 39 3.24 -0.13 9.03
C THR A 39 3.36 -1.35 9.94
N TYR A 40 3.18 -2.58 9.45
CA TYR A 40 3.37 -3.77 10.27
C TYR A 40 4.82 -4.01 10.73
N VAL A 41 5.79 -3.31 10.17
CA VAL A 41 7.19 -3.36 10.60
C VAL A 41 7.38 -2.69 11.96
N PHE A 42 6.53 -1.74 12.31
CA PHE A 42 6.69 -0.87 13.47
C PHE A 42 5.64 -1.16 14.54
N LYS A 43 6.09 -1.35 15.78
CA LYS A 43 5.22 -1.67 16.94
C LYS A 43 4.17 -0.59 17.23
N GLU A 44 4.46 0.66 16.88
CA GLU A 44 3.58 1.80 17.09
C GLU A 44 2.31 1.75 16.26
N PHE A 45 2.28 0.93 15.20
CA PHE A 45 1.15 0.81 14.27
C PHE A 45 0.36 -0.48 14.41
N TYR A 46 0.61 -1.30 15.42
CA TYR A 46 -0.07 -2.59 15.56
C TYR A 46 -1.56 -2.49 15.82
N PHE A 47 -2.06 -1.34 16.27
CA PHE A 47 -3.49 -1.08 16.36
C PHE A 47 -4.21 -1.24 15.01
N LEU A 48 -3.55 -0.96 13.87
CA LEU A 48 -4.10 -1.14 12.52
C LEU A 48 -4.43 -2.60 12.16
N TYR A 49 -3.96 -3.56 12.96
CA TYR A 49 -4.07 -4.99 12.68
C TYR A 49 -4.93 -5.73 13.71
N ASP A 50 -5.63 -5.00 14.58
CA ASP A 50 -6.43 -5.59 15.66
C ASP A 50 -7.61 -6.39 15.15
N GLU A 51 -8.28 -5.94 14.09
CA GLU A 51 -9.37 -6.67 13.46
C GLU A 51 -8.84 -7.93 12.76
N MET A 52 -7.78 -7.79 11.99
CA MET A 52 -7.15 -8.86 11.24
C MET A 52 -6.70 -10.02 12.15
N LYS A 53 -6.08 -9.73 13.30
CA LYS A 53 -5.60 -10.77 14.22
C LYS A 53 -6.71 -11.64 14.79
N ASN A 54 -7.93 -11.12 14.87
CA ASN A 54 -9.08 -11.83 15.43
C ASN A 54 -9.87 -12.64 14.38
N TYR A 55 -9.54 -12.51 13.09
CA TYR A 55 -10.27 -13.15 12.01
C TYR A 55 -10.16 -14.67 12.03
N ASN A 56 -8.97 -15.23 12.16
CA ASN A 56 -8.72 -16.65 12.30
C ASN A 56 -7.39 -16.96 13.00
N ALA A 57 -7.17 -18.23 13.37
CA ALA A 57 -5.98 -18.69 14.08
C ALA A 57 -4.67 -18.43 13.31
N TYR A 58 -4.70 -18.56 11.97
CA TYR A 58 -3.52 -18.30 11.15
C TYR A 58 -3.12 -16.83 11.19
N GLN A 59 -4.07 -15.91 11.00
CA GLN A 59 -3.82 -14.48 11.04
C GLN A 59 -3.38 -14.01 12.44
N ASN A 60 -3.94 -14.61 13.49
CA ASN A 60 -3.49 -14.38 14.87
C ASN A 60 -2.02 -14.78 15.06
N ASN A 61 -1.63 -15.96 14.54
CA ASN A 61 -0.25 -16.43 14.60
C ASN A 61 0.71 -15.54 13.77
N TRP A 62 0.28 -15.12 12.58
CA TRP A 62 1.03 -14.16 11.76
C TRP A 62 1.28 -12.86 12.52
N TYR A 63 0.23 -12.28 13.12
CA TYR A 63 0.32 -11.08 13.94
C TYR A 63 1.33 -11.26 15.08
N GLY A 64 1.20 -12.33 15.88
CA GLY A 64 2.10 -12.61 16.99
C GLY A 64 3.57 -12.75 16.57
N ASN A 65 3.83 -13.31 15.39
CA ASN A 65 5.18 -13.42 14.83
C ASN A 65 5.73 -12.06 14.35
N LYS A 66 4.87 -11.18 13.83
CA LYS A 66 5.26 -9.81 13.46
C LYS A 66 5.57 -8.96 14.70
N VAL A 67 4.72 -9.01 15.72
CA VAL A 67 4.93 -8.28 17.00
C VAL A 67 6.30 -8.61 17.60
N LYS A 68 6.70 -9.89 17.60
CA LYS A 68 8.01 -10.31 18.14
C LYS A 68 9.20 -9.72 17.39
N LYS A 69 9.04 -9.35 16.13
CA LYS A 69 10.09 -8.82 15.24
C LYS A 69 9.96 -7.33 14.99
N ALA A 70 9.01 -6.69 15.65
CA ALA A 70 8.69 -5.30 15.43
C ALA A 70 9.86 -4.37 15.74
N ARG A 71 10.08 -3.44 14.86
CA ARG A 71 11.04 -2.34 15.02
C ARG A 71 10.35 -1.15 15.68
N ASN A 72 11.15 -0.22 16.16
CA ASN A 72 10.66 1.08 16.61
C ASN A 72 10.67 2.04 15.42
N ILE A 73 9.59 2.79 15.20
CA ILE A 73 9.50 3.79 14.11
C ILE A 73 10.65 4.82 14.16
N ASN A 74 11.15 5.13 15.36
CA ASN A 74 12.27 6.06 15.52
C ASN A 74 13.58 5.57 14.85
N GLU A 75 13.74 4.27 14.61
CA GLU A 75 14.88 3.75 13.87
C GLU A 75 14.83 4.21 12.40
N TYR A 76 13.63 4.12 11.81
CA TYR A 76 13.40 4.57 10.44
C TYR A 76 13.48 6.10 10.34
N ILE A 77 12.88 6.83 11.29
CA ILE A 77 12.97 8.30 11.33
C ILE A 77 14.41 8.79 11.38
N LYS A 78 15.23 8.24 12.29
CA LYS A 78 16.66 8.59 12.39
C LYS A 78 17.42 8.30 11.10
N PHE A 79 17.14 7.17 10.47
CA PHE A 79 17.71 6.84 9.18
C PHE A 79 17.32 7.88 8.11
N VAL A 80 16.05 8.23 8.00
CA VAL A 80 15.56 9.23 7.03
C VAL A 80 16.21 10.59 7.26
N GLU A 81 16.27 11.05 8.51
CA GLU A 81 16.92 12.31 8.88
C GLU A 81 18.41 12.32 8.52
N GLU A 82 19.09 11.19 8.68
CA GLU A 82 20.49 11.06 8.29
C GLU A 82 20.65 11.08 6.77
N MET A 83 19.82 10.32 6.03
CA MET A 83 19.89 10.26 4.55
C MET A 83 19.57 11.61 3.90
N LYS A 84 18.68 12.42 4.49
CA LYS A 84 18.37 13.78 4.01
C LYS A 84 19.57 14.73 4.05
N LYS A 85 20.65 14.41 4.77
CA LYS A 85 21.89 15.23 4.79
C LYS A 85 22.80 14.98 3.59
N TYR A 86 22.60 13.88 2.88
CA TYR A 86 23.41 13.52 1.70
C TYR A 86 22.80 14.04 0.40
N LYS A 87 23.66 14.30 -0.59
CA LYS A 87 23.22 14.55 -1.97
C LYS A 87 23.28 13.25 -2.76
N PHE A 88 22.14 12.84 -3.27
CA PHE A 88 22.03 11.67 -4.14
C PHE A 88 21.83 12.10 -5.61
N PRO A 89 22.20 11.25 -6.58
CA PRO A 89 22.06 11.54 -8.00
C PRO A 89 20.63 11.42 -8.53
N ILE A 90 19.69 10.92 -7.71
CA ILE A 90 18.26 10.82 -7.98
C ILE A 90 17.47 11.53 -6.88
N LYS A 91 16.23 11.92 -7.19
CA LYS A 91 15.33 12.42 -6.17
C LYS A 91 14.77 11.26 -5.35
N MET A 92 14.63 11.47 -4.07
CA MET A 92 14.07 10.48 -3.16
C MET A 92 13.07 11.12 -2.21
N LYS A 93 12.03 10.35 -1.86
CA LYS A 93 11.10 10.65 -0.78
C LYS A 93 11.01 9.45 0.14
N PHE A 94 10.72 9.71 1.41
CA PHE A 94 10.60 8.67 2.44
C PHE A 94 9.24 8.78 3.10
N GLY A 95 8.52 7.68 3.16
CA GLY A 95 7.14 7.63 3.64
C GLY A 95 6.77 6.31 4.30
N LEU A 96 5.47 6.11 4.45
CA LEU A 96 4.87 4.87 4.95
C LEU A 96 3.77 4.37 4.03
N GLU A 97 3.68 3.06 3.89
CA GLU A 97 2.50 2.37 3.40
C GLU A 97 1.64 1.96 4.59
N VAL A 98 0.51 2.65 4.73
CA VAL A 98 -0.38 2.49 5.86
C VAL A 98 -1.53 1.56 5.47
N CYS A 99 -1.69 0.47 6.23
CA CYS A 99 -2.85 -0.38 6.09
C CYS A 99 -4.10 0.37 6.58
N TYR A 100 -5.01 0.69 5.68
CA TYR A 100 -6.18 1.51 5.97
C TYR A 100 -7.33 0.67 6.54
N SER A 101 -7.96 1.21 7.56
CA SER A 101 -9.26 0.82 8.07
C SER A 101 -9.99 2.08 8.55
N PRO A 102 -11.30 2.25 8.26
CA PRO A 102 -12.07 3.43 8.66
C PRO A 102 -12.05 3.68 10.18
N GLU A 103 -12.01 2.62 10.98
CA GLU A 103 -12.02 2.71 12.45
C GLU A 103 -10.77 3.38 13.01
N HIS A 104 -9.69 3.48 12.22
CA HIS A 104 -8.41 3.99 12.67
C HIS A 104 -8.03 5.37 12.11
N GLU A 105 -8.94 6.05 11.41
CA GLU A 105 -8.65 7.33 10.77
C GLU A 105 -8.09 8.38 11.74
N GLU A 106 -8.66 8.51 12.92
CA GLU A 106 -8.19 9.47 13.92
C GLU A 106 -6.76 9.16 14.41
N GLN A 107 -6.44 7.87 14.63
CA GLN A 107 -5.09 7.48 15.02
C GLN A 107 -4.10 7.70 13.87
N ILE A 108 -4.48 7.36 12.63
CA ILE A 108 -3.66 7.59 11.42
C ILE A 108 -3.37 9.08 11.28
N LYS A 109 -4.37 9.95 11.45
CA LYS A 109 -4.22 11.41 11.41
C LYS A 109 -3.19 11.91 12.42
N VAL A 110 -3.31 11.46 13.68
CA VAL A 110 -2.36 11.81 14.75
C VAL A 110 -0.93 11.40 14.37
N TRP A 111 -0.75 10.23 13.77
CA TRP A 111 0.57 9.79 13.33
C TRP A 111 1.07 10.57 12.12
N LYS A 112 0.21 10.88 11.16
CA LYS A 112 0.57 11.71 9.99
C LYS A 112 1.13 13.08 10.42
N GLU A 113 0.52 13.71 11.40
CA GLU A 113 0.93 15.03 11.90
C GLU A 113 2.26 14.99 12.68
N ARG A 114 2.60 13.84 13.28
CA ARG A 114 3.80 13.68 14.14
C ARG A 114 5.04 13.21 13.38
N LEU A 115 4.85 12.51 12.27
CA LEU A 115 5.96 11.89 11.56
C LEU A 115 6.65 12.90 10.63
N PRO A 116 7.99 13.06 10.73
CA PRO A 116 8.76 13.94 9.85
C PRO A 116 9.07 13.25 8.50
N LEU A 117 8.07 12.60 7.92
CA LEU A 117 8.16 11.88 6.65
C LEU A 117 7.60 12.74 5.51
N ASP A 118 7.99 12.41 4.28
CA ASP A 118 7.64 13.23 3.11
C ASP A 118 6.23 12.95 2.59
N PHE A 119 5.68 11.74 2.85
CA PHE A 119 4.37 11.31 2.36
C PHE A 119 3.83 10.07 3.10
N MET A 120 2.55 9.82 2.95
CA MET A 120 1.88 8.58 3.34
C MET A 120 1.03 8.04 2.19
N VAL A 121 1.11 6.73 1.95
CA VAL A 121 0.27 6.01 0.99
C VAL A 121 -0.68 5.10 1.74
N GLY A 122 -1.94 5.14 1.37
CA GLY A 122 -2.93 4.22 1.92
C GLY A 122 -3.04 2.95 1.08
N ALA A 123 -3.18 1.81 1.72
CA ALA A 123 -3.38 0.51 1.09
C ALA A 123 -4.49 -0.28 1.78
N VAL A 124 -5.30 -0.99 1.01
CA VAL A 124 -6.29 -1.93 1.56
C VAL A 124 -5.75 -3.35 1.40
N HIS A 125 -5.35 -3.96 2.51
CA HIS A 125 -4.83 -5.34 2.58
C HIS A 125 -5.82 -6.32 3.21
N PHE A 126 -6.84 -5.80 3.86
CA PHE A 126 -7.86 -6.57 4.57
C PHE A 126 -9.25 -6.10 4.19
N ILE A 127 -10.19 -7.02 4.10
CA ILE A 127 -11.62 -6.74 3.97
C ILE A 127 -12.28 -7.27 5.23
N ASP A 128 -12.75 -6.38 6.11
CA ASP A 128 -13.39 -6.71 7.38
C ASP A 128 -12.57 -7.78 8.16
N GLY A 129 -11.27 -7.52 8.33
CA GLY A 129 -10.29 -8.39 8.99
C GLY A 129 -9.74 -9.53 8.13
N TRP A 130 -10.34 -9.87 6.99
CA TRP A 130 -9.85 -10.95 6.13
C TRP A 130 -8.63 -10.51 5.29
N SER A 131 -7.50 -11.18 5.49
CA SER A 131 -6.27 -10.99 4.70
C SER A 131 -6.37 -11.74 3.37
N PHE A 132 -6.81 -11.08 2.32
CA PHE A 132 -7.02 -11.69 1.01
C PHE A 132 -5.72 -11.95 0.22
N GLY A 133 -4.62 -11.27 0.53
CA GLY A 133 -3.35 -11.35 -0.20
C GLY A 133 -2.34 -12.36 0.35
N ASP A 134 -2.65 -13.11 1.40
CA ASP A 134 -1.70 -14.05 2.00
C ASP A 134 -1.57 -15.33 1.17
N LYS A 135 -0.35 -15.59 0.65
CA LYS A 135 -0.06 -16.76 -0.20
C LYS A 135 -0.28 -18.10 0.51
N MET A 136 -0.15 -18.12 1.82
CA MET A 136 -0.37 -19.33 2.64
C MET A 136 -1.84 -19.58 2.95
N GLN A 137 -2.68 -18.57 2.74
CA GLN A 137 -4.14 -18.61 2.90
C GLN A 137 -4.84 -18.41 1.56
N ARG A 138 -4.27 -19.02 0.49
CA ARG A 138 -4.83 -18.90 -0.85
C ARG A 138 -6.27 -19.36 -0.89
N TRP A 139 -7.13 -18.52 -1.41
CA TRP A 139 -8.56 -18.72 -1.58
C TRP A 139 -8.95 -18.85 -3.05
N LYS A 140 -10.17 -19.28 -3.32
CA LYS A 140 -10.71 -19.41 -4.65
C LYS A 140 -11.96 -18.56 -4.81
N CYS A 141 -12.16 -18.00 -6.00
CA CYS A 141 -13.32 -17.15 -6.30
C CYS A 141 -14.66 -17.85 -6.09
N GLU A 142 -14.70 -19.17 -6.38
CA GLU A 142 -15.90 -19.99 -6.22
C GLU A 142 -16.37 -20.15 -4.77
N ASP A 143 -15.51 -19.89 -3.80
CA ASP A 143 -15.84 -19.96 -2.37
C ASP A 143 -16.53 -18.69 -1.86
N TYR A 144 -16.64 -17.63 -2.69
CA TYR A 144 -17.10 -16.30 -2.29
C TYR A 144 -18.10 -15.70 -3.28
N ASP A 145 -18.99 -14.87 -2.78
CA ASP A 145 -19.79 -13.94 -3.61
C ASP A 145 -18.88 -12.78 -4.05
N MET A 146 -18.28 -12.92 -5.23
CA MET A 146 -17.33 -11.94 -5.74
C MET A 146 -17.92 -10.55 -5.95
N ASN A 147 -19.24 -10.43 -6.19
CA ASN A 147 -19.87 -9.12 -6.26
C ASN A 147 -19.81 -8.42 -4.89
N LYS A 148 -20.12 -9.11 -3.81
CA LYS A 148 -20.03 -8.55 -2.45
C LYS A 148 -18.60 -8.23 -2.07
N VAL A 149 -17.66 -9.15 -2.34
CA VAL A 149 -16.24 -8.95 -2.02
C VAL A 149 -15.69 -7.71 -2.73
N TYR A 150 -15.93 -7.59 -4.05
CA TYR A 150 -15.45 -6.44 -4.82
C TYR A 150 -16.16 -5.13 -4.44
N THR A 151 -17.48 -5.19 -4.18
CA THR A 151 -18.21 -4.01 -3.69
C THR A 151 -17.58 -3.49 -2.40
N ARG A 152 -17.37 -4.37 -1.41
CA ARG A 152 -16.78 -3.98 -0.13
C ARG A 152 -15.33 -3.48 -0.28
N TYR A 153 -14.56 -4.11 -1.14
CA TYR A 153 -13.19 -3.66 -1.42
C TYR A 153 -13.16 -2.24 -2.00
N PHE A 154 -14.00 -1.93 -2.99
CA PHE A 154 -14.07 -0.60 -3.58
C PHE A 154 -14.69 0.43 -2.65
N GLU A 155 -15.60 0.06 -1.75
CA GLU A 155 -16.05 0.94 -0.66
C GLU A 155 -14.86 1.36 0.20
N LEU A 156 -14.04 0.41 0.65
CA LEU A 156 -12.85 0.70 1.46
C LEU A 156 -11.82 1.59 0.73
N LEU A 157 -11.57 1.33 -0.57
CA LEU A 157 -10.70 2.19 -1.38
C LEU A 157 -11.27 3.62 -1.50
N THR A 158 -12.58 3.73 -1.68
CA THR A 158 -13.27 5.01 -1.81
C THR A 158 -13.27 5.78 -0.49
N ASP A 159 -13.49 5.10 0.64
CA ASP A 159 -13.42 5.71 1.97
C ASP A 159 -11.99 6.16 2.29
N LEU A 160 -10.99 5.36 1.95
CA LEU A 160 -9.57 5.75 2.03
C LEU A 160 -9.33 7.08 1.28
N ALA A 161 -9.81 7.21 0.06
CA ALA A 161 -9.67 8.43 -0.71
C ALA A 161 -10.41 9.61 -0.07
N LYS A 162 -11.63 9.40 0.42
CA LYS A 162 -12.45 10.42 1.10
C LYS A 162 -11.85 10.92 2.41
N SER A 163 -11.07 10.07 3.10
CA SER A 163 -10.43 10.43 4.38
C SER A 163 -9.47 11.60 4.26
N LYS A 164 -8.89 11.84 3.08
CA LYS A 164 -7.85 12.85 2.81
C LYS A 164 -6.60 12.71 3.68
N LEU A 165 -6.38 11.51 4.24
CA LEU A 165 -5.24 11.23 5.09
C LEU A 165 -3.99 10.88 4.30
N PHE A 166 -4.12 10.55 3.01
CA PHE A 166 -3.06 9.97 2.21
C PHE A 166 -2.70 10.84 1.00
N ASP A 167 -1.45 10.73 0.57
CA ASP A 167 -0.93 11.41 -0.61
C ASP A 167 -1.07 10.54 -1.86
N GLY A 168 -1.29 9.22 -1.68
CA GLY A 168 -1.48 8.26 -2.76
C GLY A 168 -2.26 7.03 -2.32
N LEU A 169 -2.77 6.29 -3.32
CA LEU A 169 -3.41 4.99 -3.18
C LEU A 169 -2.51 3.91 -3.78
N ALA A 170 -2.09 2.97 -2.93
CA ALA A 170 -1.26 1.84 -3.34
C ALA A 170 -2.10 0.74 -4.01
N HIS A 171 -1.53 0.12 -5.04
CA HIS A 171 -2.00 -1.10 -5.71
C HIS A 171 -3.52 -1.36 -5.64
N PRO A 172 -4.38 -0.52 -6.26
CA PRO A 172 -5.83 -0.61 -6.16
C PRO A 172 -6.41 -1.91 -6.74
N ASN A 173 -5.57 -2.68 -7.44
CA ASN A 173 -5.89 -3.99 -8.00
C ASN A 173 -5.43 -5.16 -7.11
N ALA A 174 -5.04 -4.94 -5.86
CA ALA A 174 -4.45 -5.97 -4.99
C ALA A 174 -5.35 -7.19 -4.76
N LEU A 175 -6.67 -7.02 -4.75
CA LEU A 175 -7.63 -8.13 -4.60
C LEU A 175 -7.54 -9.16 -5.73
N GLN A 176 -6.95 -8.82 -6.89
CA GLN A 176 -6.77 -9.73 -8.02
C GLN A 176 -5.66 -10.77 -7.81
N CYS A 177 -5.01 -10.76 -6.64
CA CYS A 177 -3.78 -11.51 -6.34
C CYS A 177 -3.77 -13.02 -6.66
N PHE A 178 -4.92 -13.70 -6.72
CA PHE A 178 -5.02 -15.12 -7.06
C PHE A 178 -5.82 -15.39 -8.34
N GLY A 179 -5.89 -14.41 -9.24
CA GLY A 179 -6.70 -14.48 -10.46
C GLY A 179 -8.17 -14.13 -10.21
N ALA A 180 -8.46 -13.54 -9.07
CA ALA A 180 -9.79 -13.07 -8.70
C ALA A 180 -10.08 -11.73 -9.39
N PHE A 181 -10.53 -11.76 -10.63
CA PHE A 181 -10.90 -10.56 -11.37
C PHE A 181 -12.30 -10.06 -10.97
N PRO A 182 -12.55 -8.73 -11.04
CA PRO A 182 -13.87 -8.19 -10.75
C PRO A 182 -14.90 -8.76 -11.72
N PRO A 183 -16.09 -9.13 -11.24
CA PRO A 183 -17.23 -9.44 -12.10
C PRO A 183 -17.59 -8.25 -13.00
N GLY A 184 -18.38 -8.47 -14.05
CA GLY A 184 -18.86 -7.38 -14.89
C GLY A 184 -19.68 -6.34 -14.11
N GLY A 185 -19.69 -5.10 -14.61
CA GLY A 185 -20.52 -4.03 -14.05
C GLY A 185 -19.85 -3.13 -13.00
N PHE A 186 -18.55 -3.27 -12.73
CA PHE A 186 -17.83 -2.48 -11.74
C PHE A 186 -17.35 -1.10 -12.23
N TYR A 187 -17.55 -0.76 -13.49
CA TYR A 187 -17.14 0.53 -14.03
C TYR A 187 -17.66 1.75 -13.23
N PRO A 188 -18.93 1.81 -12.76
CA PRO A 188 -19.39 2.91 -11.92
C PRO A 188 -18.59 3.07 -10.63
N MET A 189 -18.12 1.98 -10.02
CA MET A 189 -17.30 2.03 -8.81
C MET A 189 -15.88 2.55 -9.11
N TYR A 190 -15.33 2.24 -10.28
CA TYR A 190 -14.06 2.82 -10.73
C TYR A 190 -14.16 4.33 -10.92
N VAL A 191 -15.27 4.79 -11.53
CA VAL A 191 -15.55 6.22 -11.71
C VAL A 191 -15.69 6.92 -10.36
N GLU A 192 -16.42 6.34 -9.41
CA GLU A 192 -16.58 6.93 -8.07
C GLU A 192 -15.24 7.03 -7.34
N LEU A 193 -14.45 5.96 -7.36
CA LEU A 193 -13.10 5.96 -6.78
C LEU A 193 -12.22 7.04 -7.42
N ALA A 194 -12.22 7.13 -8.75
CA ALA A 194 -11.43 8.12 -9.49
C ALA A 194 -11.80 9.55 -9.11
N LYS A 195 -13.11 9.86 -9.00
CA LYS A 195 -13.59 11.16 -8.53
C LYS A 195 -13.07 11.49 -7.13
N GLN A 196 -13.09 10.55 -6.21
CA GLN A 196 -12.61 10.77 -4.84
C GLN A 196 -11.10 10.94 -4.78
N ILE A 197 -10.32 10.19 -5.57
CA ILE A 197 -8.86 10.35 -5.70
C ILE A 197 -8.53 11.75 -6.21
N ASN A 198 -9.18 12.19 -7.30
CA ASN A 198 -8.98 13.53 -7.84
C ASN A 198 -9.38 14.61 -6.82
N ALA A 199 -10.55 14.51 -6.21
CA ALA A 199 -11.04 15.47 -5.21
C ALA A 199 -10.12 15.57 -3.96
N SER A 200 -9.35 14.53 -3.68
CA SER A 200 -8.40 14.47 -2.57
C SER A 200 -6.96 14.79 -2.98
N ASN A 201 -6.73 15.12 -4.25
CA ASN A 201 -5.41 15.40 -4.83
C ASN A 201 -4.39 14.27 -4.57
N MET A 202 -4.86 13.02 -4.60
CA MET A 202 -4.02 11.84 -4.43
C MET A 202 -3.49 11.36 -5.78
N TYR A 203 -2.30 10.75 -5.77
CA TYR A 203 -1.89 9.93 -6.90
C TYR A 203 -2.36 8.48 -6.73
N ILE A 204 -2.40 7.74 -7.83
CA ILE A 204 -2.63 6.30 -7.85
C ILE A 204 -1.47 5.62 -8.56
N GLU A 205 -1.11 4.42 -8.13
CA GLU A 205 0.01 3.71 -8.72
C GLU A 205 -0.42 2.64 -9.75
N GLU A 206 0.36 2.52 -10.80
CA GLU A 206 0.38 1.35 -11.69
C GLU A 206 1.35 0.31 -11.12
N SER A 207 0.84 -0.60 -10.31
CA SER A 207 1.66 -1.56 -9.58
C SER A 207 1.99 -2.80 -10.40
N SER A 208 3.28 -3.12 -10.51
CA SER A 208 3.75 -4.41 -11.00
C SER A 208 3.79 -5.51 -9.92
N GLY A 209 3.45 -5.16 -8.69
CA GLY A 209 3.59 -6.03 -7.51
C GLY A 209 2.85 -7.36 -7.64
N LEU A 210 1.65 -7.38 -8.22
CA LEU A 210 0.90 -8.61 -8.44
C LEU A 210 1.61 -9.56 -9.41
N ALA A 211 2.08 -9.05 -10.55
CA ALA A 211 2.79 -9.86 -11.54
C ALA A 211 4.09 -10.45 -10.96
N ILE A 212 4.83 -9.66 -10.17
CA ILE A 212 6.08 -10.08 -9.54
C ILE A 212 5.81 -11.11 -8.43
N ASN A 213 4.81 -10.84 -7.57
CA ASN A 213 4.60 -11.62 -6.36
C ASN A 213 3.75 -12.87 -6.57
N TYR A 214 2.79 -12.86 -7.49
CA TYR A 214 1.83 -13.96 -7.66
C TYR A 214 1.97 -14.69 -8.99
N GLY A 215 2.77 -14.18 -9.93
CA GLY A 215 3.02 -14.76 -11.25
C GLY A 215 1.80 -14.72 -12.17
N ASN A 216 2.00 -14.65 -13.47
CA ASN A 216 0.94 -14.71 -14.50
C ASN A 216 -0.24 -13.73 -14.28
N MET A 217 -0.04 -12.66 -13.55
CA MET A 217 -1.01 -11.61 -13.33
C MET A 217 -0.78 -10.45 -14.28
N PRO A 218 -1.84 -9.73 -14.73
CA PRO A 218 -1.69 -8.50 -15.48
C PRO A 218 -0.84 -7.48 -14.70
N LEU A 219 -0.13 -6.62 -15.44
CA LEU A 219 0.53 -5.46 -14.86
C LEU A 219 -0.53 -4.39 -14.57
N GLY A 220 -0.49 -3.84 -13.38
CA GLY A 220 -1.30 -2.69 -13.00
C GLY A 220 -2.81 -2.91 -13.02
N MET A 221 -3.53 -1.82 -13.19
CA MET A 221 -4.98 -1.76 -13.27
C MET A 221 -5.50 -2.34 -14.59
N ASN A 222 -6.73 -2.86 -14.60
CA ASN A 222 -7.39 -3.24 -15.85
C ASN A 222 -7.75 -1.99 -16.68
N TYR A 223 -8.04 -2.22 -17.97
CA TYR A 223 -8.32 -1.12 -18.91
C TYR A 223 -9.46 -0.20 -18.46
N ASP A 224 -10.57 -0.77 -17.98
CA ASP A 224 -11.74 0.01 -17.54
C ASP A 224 -11.43 0.90 -16.35
N MET A 225 -10.62 0.40 -15.42
CA MET A 225 -10.18 1.18 -14.26
C MET A 225 -9.24 2.31 -14.67
N LEU A 226 -8.25 2.03 -15.54
CA LEU A 226 -7.37 3.05 -16.13
C LEU A 226 -8.15 4.12 -16.89
N GLU A 227 -9.15 3.69 -17.69
CA GLU A 227 -10.00 4.62 -18.42
C GLU A 227 -10.79 5.53 -17.49
N ALA A 228 -11.36 4.97 -16.41
CA ALA A 228 -12.07 5.76 -15.40
C ALA A 228 -11.14 6.78 -14.74
N MET A 229 -9.92 6.38 -14.30
CA MET A 229 -8.94 7.28 -13.73
C MET A 229 -8.60 8.43 -14.68
N ARG A 230 -8.26 8.11 -15.93
CA ARG A 230 -7.91 9.11 -16.94
C ARG A 230 -9.06 10.07 -17.23
N LYS A 231 -10.32 9.60 -17.32
CA LYS A 231 -11.49 10.45 -17.59
C LYS A 231 -11.79 11.42 -16.46
N GLU A 232 -11.54 11.03 -15.24
CA GLU A 232 -11.77 11.85 -14.04
C GLU A 232 -10.53 12.71 -13.67
N GLY A 233 -9.46 12.66 -14.46
CA GLY A 233 -8.30 13.55 -14.31
C GLY A 233 -7.27 13.09 -13.27
N VAL A 234 -7.23 11.80 -12.96
CA VAL A 234 -6.23 11.17 -12.08
C VAL A 234 -4.97 10.83 -12.85
#